data_cc189c5c6768f6993b094b1f70fa6388
#
_entry.id   cc189c5c6768f6993b094b1f70fa6388
#
_cell.length_a   1.000
_cell.length_b   1.000
_cell.length_c   1.000
_cell.angle_alpha   90.00
_cell.angle_beta   90.00
_cell.angle_gamma   90.00
#
_symmetry.space_group_name_H-M   'P 1'
#
loop_
_entity.id
_entity.type
_entity.pdbx_description
1 polymer ?
#
loop_
_entity_poly.entity_id
_entity_poly.type
_entity_poly.pdbx_seq_one_letter_code
_entity_poly.pdbx_strand_id
1 'polypeptide(L)'
;MKKFLSVLLCAVMLAVPFTGCKKADDANKDGSKGDFVVGFDAEFPPYGYMNEAGEYVGFDLDLAQEVCNRKGWELVKQPIDWDAKDMELSSGSIDCIWNGFTMNGREDD
;
A
#
# COMPACT_ATOMS: atom_id res chain seq x y z
N MET A 1 11.42 -37.16 -47.67
CA MET A 1 12.20 -36.30 -46.75
C MET A 1 11.43 -35.05 -46.25
N LYS A 2 10.32 -34.66 -46.88
CA LYS A 2 9.55 -33.47 -46.43
C LYS A 2 8.56 -33.72 -45.26
N LYS A 3 8.33 -34.97 -44.89
CA LYS A 3 7.37 -35.35 -43.83
C LYS A 3 7.99 -35.44 -42.44
N PHE A 4 9.32 -35.54 -42.33
CA PHE A 4 10.02 -35.62 -41.04
C PHE A 4 10.33 -34.26 -40.44
N LEU A 5 10.37 -33.19 -41.26
CA LEU A 5 10.65 -31.85 -40.79
C LEU A 5 9.45 -31.19 -40.08
N SER A 6 8.24 -31.66 -40.42
CA SER A 6 6.99 -31.11 -39.81
C SER A 6 6.74 -31.66 -38.42
N VAL A 7 7.23 -32.85 -38.09
CA VAL A 7 7.06 -33.48 -36.76
C VAL A 7 8.06 -32.92 -35.77
N LEU A 8 9.23 -32.48 -36.22
CA LEU A 8 10.24 -31.90 -35.34
C LEU A 8 9.88 -30.47 -34.89
N LEU A 9 9.08 -29.75 -35.71
CA LEU A 9 8.67 -28.38 -35.38
C LEU A 9 7.54 -28.33 -34.35
N CYS A 10 6.72 -29.39 -34.26
CA CYS A 10 5.65 -29.50 -33.25
C CYS A 10 6.14 -29.87 -31.84
N ALA A 11 7.31 -30.48 -31.72
CA ALA A 11 7.84 -30.91 -30.41
C ALA A 11 8.51 -29.80 -29.60
N VAL A 12 8.82 -28.66 -30.23
CA VAL A 12 9.51 -27.53 -29.57
C VAL A 12 8.54 -26.56 -28.93
N MET A 13 7.23 -26.63 -29.22
CA MET A 13 6.22 -25.70 -28.70
C MET A 13 5.63 -26.10 -27.34
N LEU A 14 6.08 -27.20 -26.73
CA LEU A 14 5.49 -27.71 -25.47
C LEU A 14 6.32 -27.46 -24.20
N ALA A 15 7.39 -26.66 -24.31
CA ALA A 15 8.21 -26.30 -23.16
C ALA A 15 8.18 -24.78 -22.91
N VAL A 16 7.00 -24.19 -22.86
CA VAL A 16 6.84 -22.89 -22.20
C VAL A 16 6.63 -23.20 -20.71
N PRO A 17 7.58 -22.90 -19.82
CA PRO A 17 7.27 -22.95 -18.40
C PRO A 17 6.20 -21.89 -18.15
N PHE A 18 5.02 -22.32 -17.75
CA PHE A 18 4.04 -21.50 -17.08
C PHE A 18 4.71 -20.99 -15.80
N THR A 19 5.46 -19.90 -15.91
CA THR A 19 5.73 -19.07 -14.74
C THR A 19 4.39 -18.46 -14.37
N GLY A 20 3.64 -19.18 -13.55
CA GLY A 20 2.48 -18.65 -12.89
C GLY A 20 2.90 -17.34 -12.24
N CYS A 21 2.14 -16.28 -12.51
CA CYS A 21 2.18 -15.08 -11.69
C CYS A 21 2.11 -15.54 -10.24
N LYS A 22 3.23 -15.45 -9.53
CA LYS A 22 3.21 -15.50 -8.07
C LYS A 22 2.32 -14.35 -7.67
N LYS A 23 1.11 -14.66 -7.28
CA LYS A 23 0.29 -13.81 -6.44
C LYS A 23 1.25 -13.29 -5.39
N ALA A 24 1.41 -11.98 -5.29
CA ALA A 24 2.09 -11.40 -4.16
C ALA A 24 1.31 -11.92 -2.94
N ASP A 25 1.88 -12.93 -2.31
CA ASP A 25 1.36 -13.43 -1.06
C ASP A 25 1.48 -12.27 -0.07
N ASP A 26 0.35 -11.95 0.44
CA ASP A 26 0.07 -11.19 1.64
C ASP A 26 0.85 -11.80 2.83
N ALA A 27 2.16 -11.65 2.77
CA ALA A 27 3.07 -12.22 3.73
C ALA A 27 3.79 -11.10 4.44
N ASN A 28 3.10 -10.40 5.32
CA ASN A 28 3.78 -9.92 6.50
C ASN A 28 2.83 -9.51 7.64
N LYS A 29 2.10 -10.47 8.19
CA LYS A 29 1.45 -10.31 9.51
C LYS A 29 2.36 -10.69 10.67
N ASP A 30 3.66 -10.80 10.43
CA ASP A 30 4.61 -11.29 11.44
C ASP A 30 5.53 -10.18 11.98
N GLY A 31 5.02 -8.98 12.22
CA GLY A 31 5.75 -7.96 13.00
C GLY A 31 7.13 -7.55 12.49
N SER A 32 7.54 -8.00 11.33
CA SER A 32 8.80 -7.70 10.71
C SER A 32 8.62 -6.62 9.65
N LYS A 33 9.36 -5.55 9.83
CA LYS A 33 9.76 -4.49 8.91
C LYS A 33 9.01 -4.47 7.56
N GLY A 34 7.79 -3.92 7.57
CA GLY A 34 7.00 -3.66 6.37
C GLY A 34 6.62 -2.19 6.31
N ASP A 35 6.22 -1.74 5.16
CA ASP A 35 5.68 -0.40 4.97
C ASP A 35 4.32 -0.31 5.68
N PHE A 36 4.10 0.79 6.38
CA PHE A 36 2.82 1.14 6.98
C PHE A 36 2.31 2.42 6.34
N VAL A 37 1.29 2.29 5.51
CA VAL A 37 0.76 3.39 4.69
C VAL A 37 -0.34 4.11 5.44
N VAL A 38 -0.07 5.36 5.83
CA VAL A 38 -1.02 6.22 6.52
C VAL A 38 -1.66 7.20 5.55
N GLY A 39 -2.97 7.09 5.38
CA GLY A 39 -3.77 8.05 4.64
C GLY A 39 -4.15 9.24 5.49
N PHE A 40 -3.98 10.45 4.97
CA PHE A 40 -4.28 11.68 5.68
C PHE A 40 -4.68 12.82 4.74
N ASP A 41 -5.41 13.81 5.26
CA ASP A 41 -5.69 15.06 4.57
C ASP A 41 -4.48 16.01 4.72
N ALA A 42 -3.85 16.33 3.59
CA ALA A 42 -2.68 17.21 3.56
C ALA A 42 -3.01 18.72 3.64
N GLU A 43 -4.27 19.08 3.74
CA GLU A 43 -4.74 20.47 3.86
C GLU A 43 -5.33 20.76 5.26
N PHE A 44 -4.92 19.99 6.27
CA PHE A 44 -5.47 20.07 7.61
C PHE A 44 -4.42 20.40 8.70
N PRO A 45 -3.77 21.58 8.64
CA PRO A 45 -2.84 21.99 9.67
C PRO A 45 -3.56 22.24 11.00
N PRO A 46 -2.97 21.92 12.18
CA PRO A 46 -1.58 21.46 12.38
C PRO A 46 -1.44 19.92 12.36
N TYR A 47 -2.45 19.17 11.98
CA TYR A 47 -2.48 17.70 12.07
C TYR A 47 -1.72 17.00 10.94
N GLY A 48 -2.03 17.34 9.67
CA GLY A 48 -1.32 16.89 8.50
C GLY A 48 -1.31 17.98 7.43
N TYR A 49 -0.14 18.33 6.91
CA TYR A 49 -0.01 19.37 5.88
C TYR A 49 1.35 19.33 5.20
N MET A 50 1.47 20.03 4.09
CA MET A 50 2.75 20.22 3.42
C MET A 50 3.41 21.51 3.92
N ASN A 51 4.65 21.43 4.38
CA ASN A 51 5.42 22.60 4.79
C ASN A 51 6.03 23.36 3.58
N GLU A 52 6.69 24.48 3.84
CA GLU A 52 7.33 25.29 2.81
C GLU A 52 8.48 24.56 2.07
N ALA A 53 9.04 23.52 2.68
CA ALA A 53 10.07 22.69 2.07
C ALA A 53 9.50 21.56 1.18
N GLY A 54 8.17 21.46 1.08
CA GLY A 54 7.48 20.40 0.32
C GLY A 54 7.41 19.05 1.03
N GLU A 55 7.54 19.04 2.35
CA GLU A 55 7.50 17.84 3.16
C GLU A 55 6.14 17.72 3.86
N TYR A 56 5.60 16.49 3.96
CA TYR A 56 4.42 16.22 4.75
C TYR A 56 4.78 16.13 6.24
N VAL A 57 4.20 17.02 7.01
CA VAL A 57 4.46 17.20 8.45
C VAL A 57 3.16 17.40 9.21
N GLY A 58 3.21 17.35 10.53
CA GLY A 58 2.09 17.64 11.42
C GLY A 58 2.02 16.71 12.60
N PHE A 59 1.15 17.04 13.55
CA PHE A 59 1.00 16.32 14.81
C PHE A 59 0.65 14.85 14.62
N ASP A 60 -0.31 14.56 13.74
CA ASP A 60 -0.72 13.18 13.47
C ASP A 60 0.37 12.37 12.79
N LEU A 61 1.10 12.98 11.87
CA LEU A 61 2.21 12.32 11.17
C LEU A 61 3.41 12.06 12.09
N ASP A 62 3.66 12.93 13.06
CA ASP A 62 4.68 12.72 14.08
C ASP A 62 4.31 11.54 15.00
N LEU A 63 3.03 11.42 15.38
CA LEU A 63 2.53 10.28 16.15
C LEU A 63 2.62 8.97 15.34
N ALA A 64 2.24 8.99 14.07
CA ALA A 64 2.36 7.83 13.20
C ALA A 64 3.82 7.38 13.04
N GLN A 65 4.74 8.33 12.91
CA GLN A 65 6.17 8.03 12.86
C GLN A 65 6.67 7.37 14.15
N GLU A 66 6.23 7.87 15.32
CA GLU A 66 6.61 7.26 16.60
C GLU A 66 6.07 5.84 16.75
N VAL A 67 4.84 5.57 16.30
CA VAL A 67 4.28 4.21 16.29
C VAL A 67 5.12 3.30 15.39
N CYS A 68 5.45 3.76 14.19
CA CYS A 68 6.28 2.99 13.25
C CYS A 68 7.67 2.70 13.83
N ASN A 69 8.29 3.68 14.47
CA ASN A 69 9.59 3.50 15.14
C ASN A 69 9.54 2.41 16.20
N ARG A 70 8.49 2.39 17.04
CA ARG A 70 8.30 1.38 18.10
C ARG A 70 7.99 -0.01 17.54
N LYS A 71 7.34 -0.08 16.40
CA LYS A 71 6.97 -1.34 15.75
C LYS A 71 8.05 -1.87 14.80
N GLY A 72 9.05 -1.06 14.45
CA GLY A 72 10.04 -1.39 13.44
C GLY A 72 9.49 -1.37 12.02
N TRP A 73 8.43 -0.59 11.80
CA TRP A 73 7.83 -0.38 10.48
C TRP A 73 8.40 0.85 9.78
N GLU A 74 8.27 0.89 8.46
CA GLU A 74 8.56 2.06 7.64
C GLU A 74 7.26 2.87 7.43
N LEU A 75 7.25 4.15 7.80
CA LEU A 75 6.08 5.00 7.57
C LEU A 75 6.04 5.50 6.14
N VAL A 76 4.94 5.23 5.45
CA VAL A 76 4.61 5.83 4.16
C VAL A 76 3.48 6.83 4.36
N LYS A 77 3.75 8.10 4.12
CA LYS A 77 2.79 9.20 4.24
C LYS A 77 2.05 9.36 2.92
N GLN A 78 0.77 8.99 2.87
CA GLN A 78 -0.06 9.03 1.67
C GLN A 78 -1.13 10.12 1.80
N PRO A 79 -0.97 11.28 1.13
CA PRO A 79 -2.06 12.24 1.06
C PRO A 79 -3.23 11.65 0.27
N ILE A 80 -4.43 11.81 0.76
CA ILE A 80 -5.64 11.30 0.13
C ILE A 80 -6.66 12.42 -0.04
N ASP A 81 -7.54 12.25 -1.01
CA ASP A 81 -8.80 13.01 -1.08
C ASP A 81 -9.70 12.52 0.05
N TRP A 82 -10.16 13.47 0.88
CA TRP A 82 -10.96 13.11 2.05
C TRP A 82 -12.26 12.39 1.72
N ASP A 83 -12.86 12.71 0.59
CA ASP A 83 -14.08 12.04 0.14
C ASP A 83 -13.83 10.61 -0.35
N ALA A 84 -12.58 10.29 -0.72
CA ALA A 84 -12.17 8.97 -1.17
C ALA A 84 -11.64 8.06 -0.04
N LYS A 85 -11.56 8.53 1.21
CA LYS A 85 -10.90 7.83 2.33
C LYS A 85 -11.37 6.39 2.55
N ASP A 86 -12.69 6.16 2.49
CA ASP A 86 -13.27 4.83 2.74
C ASP A 86 -12.94 3.86 1.60
N MET A 87 -12.88 4.36 0.37
CA MET A 87 -12.47 3.58 -0.80
C MET A 87 -10.98 3.24 -0.74
N GLU A 88 -10.13 4.19 -0.37
CA GLU A 88 -8.69 3.97 -0.21
C GLU A 88 -8.40 2.93 0.86
N LEU A 89 -9.10 2.99 1.99
CA LEU A 89 -8.97 2.01 3.06
C LEU A 89 -9.48 0.63 2.63
N SER A 90 -10.66 0.55 2.03
CA SER A 90 -11.27 -0.72 1.62
C SER A 90 -10.54 -1.41 0.48
N SER A 91 -9.88 -0.66 -0.39
CA SER A 91 -9.04 -1.20 -1.47
C SER A 91 -7.69 -1.69 -1.00
N GLY A 92 -7.26 -1.30 0.21
CA GLY A 92 -5.94 -1.60 0.74
C GLY A 92 -4.83 -0.71 0.19
N SER A 93 -5.17 0.44 -0.42
CA SER A 93 -4.19 1.44 -0.84
C SER A 93 -3.49 2.08 0.34
N ILE A 94 -4.20 2.17 1.46
CA ILE A 94 -3.71 2.64 2.76
C ILE A 94 -4.03 1.60 3.84
N ASP A 95 -3.22 1.56 4.89
CA ASP A 95 -3.43 0.64 6.01
C ASP A 95 -4.32 1.25 7.10
N CYS A 96 -4.26 2.57 7.26
CA CYS A 96 -5.15 3.30 8.15
C CYS A 96 -5.34 4.74 7.70
N ILE A 97 -6.41 5.36 8.19
CA ILE A 97 -6.64 6.80 8.13
C ILE A 97 -6.19 7.40 9.46
N TRP A 98 -5.28 8.37 9.41
CA TRP A 98 -4.82 9.06 10.61
C TRP A 98 -4.87 10.57 10.39
N ASN A 99 -5.87 11.19 10.97
CA ASN A 99 -6.18 12.60 10.78
C ASN A 99 -6.89 13.15 12.04
N GLY A 100 -7.06 14.47 12.14
CA GLY A 100 -7.96 15.08 13.11
C GLY A 100 -9.41 14.65 12.83
N PHE A 101 -9.77 13.46 13.25
CA PHE A 101 -10.97 12.75 12.85
C PHE A 101 -12.01 12.71 13.95
N THR A 102 -13.23 13.17 13.64
CA THR A 102 -14.35 13.12 14.60
C THR A 102 -14.89 11.70 14.68
N MET A 103 -14.80 11.10 15.85
CA MET A 103 -15.25 9.72 16.10
C MET A 103 -16.76 9.62 16.39
N ASN A 104 -17.36 10.68 16.88
CA ASN A 104 -18.78 10.68 17.28
C ASN A 104 -19.69 10.33 16.11
N GLY A 105 -20.50 9.29 16.27
CA GLY A 105 -21.39 8.77 15.24
C GLY A 105 -20.73 7.89 14.20
N ARG A 106 -19.52 7.39 14.49
CA ARG A 106 -18.72 6.50 13.63
C ARG A 106 -18.16 5.31 14.40
N GLU A 107 -18.84 4.92 15.46
CA GLU A 107 -18.38 3.89 16.38
C GLU A 107 -18.39 2.49 15.74
N ASP A 108 -19.11 2.33 14.64
CA ASP A 108 -19.29 1.07 13.91
C ASP A 108 -18.53 1.05 12.54
N ASP A 109 -17.76 2.11 12.21
CA ASP A 109 -17.01 2.21 10.92
C ASP A 109 -15.64 1.52 10.98
#